data_9955c4d22bd433ca9bfa13cd41d63b9d
#
_entry.id   9955c4d22bd433ca9bfa13cd41d63b9d
#
_cell.length_a   1.000
_cell.length_b   1.000
_cell.length_c   1.000
_cell.angle_alpha   90.00
_cell.angle_beta   90.00
_cell.angle_gamma   90.00
#
_symmetry.space_group_name_H-M   'P 1'
#
loop_
_entity.id
_entity.type
_entity.pdbx_description
1 polymer ?
#
loop_
_entity_poly.entity_id
_entity_poly.type
_entity_poly.pdbx_seq_one_letter_code
_entity_poly.pdbx_strand_id
1 'polypeptide(L)'
;MHKPDEAAKPTKQQEIWQDLELGLFCHFGINTFNDKEWGDGTDDPDTFHPTSMDCLQWARTAKKAGFKYLILTAKHHDGFCLWPTKTTDYSVKSVTWRNGKGDVVRECAEACRQEGIHFGIYLSPWDRHEPCYENKADYDQFYLEQLKELLTGYGPLIELWFDGAGSEGRQYDWKKICDTVTGYQPDAMIFNMGRPTIRWVGNEDGLAPETCRNTASEARASMFTEDMLTWLPDTPKWVPAECDVPIRKKHWFWHLDDEGSLLSLEELMDIYYKSVGRGTNLLLNVSPDRNGLFPEADAERLLEFGDEIRKRFSKPIKTVEGPGKSLELMLEEPAYMDHAIIMEEISEGERIKEYKLEAGQSGKWIELARGTSVGHKKINHFDRIMASRVRFTVLSCENQPLIRSFSVYHTGVEL
;
A
#
# COMPACT_ATOMS: atom_id res chain seq x y z
N MET A 1 -9.20 21.77 -32.58
CA MET A 1 -10.24 21.39 -31.61
C MET A 1 -9.61 20.34 -30.72
N HIS A 2 -9.20 20.72 -29.49
CA HIS A 2 -8.88 19.73 -28.48
C HIS A 2 -10.15 18.95 -28.19
N LYS A 3 -10.12 17.62 -28.31
CA LYS A 3 -11.15 16.77 -27.70
C LYS A 3 -11.16 17.12 -26.20
N PRO A 4 -12.32 17.22 -25.54
CA PRO A 4 -12.34 17.33 -24.09
C PRO A 4 -11.52 16.16 -23.55
N ASP A 5 -10.57 16.45 -22.61
CA ASP A 5 -9.75 15.45 -21.95
C ASP A 5 -10.67 14.36 -21.40
N GLU A 6 -10.55 13.17 -21.97
CA GLU A 6 -11.25 12.01 -21.44
C GLU A 6 -10.68 11.78 -20.05
N ALA A 7 -11.51 11.83 -19.01
CA ALA A 7 -11.06 11.67 -17.63
C ALA A 7 -10.25 10.37 -17.50
N ALA A 8 -9.10 10.43 -16.83
CA ALA A 8 -8.30 9.25 -16.58
C ALA A 8 -9.12 8.22 -15.79
N LYS A 9 -9.11 6.97 -16.26
CA LYS A 9 -9.88 5.86 -15.67
C LYS A 9 -8.93 4.78 -15.17
N PRO A 10 -9.29 4.06 -14.09
CA PRO A 10 -8.53 2.90 -13.65
C PRO A 10 -8.62 1.76 -14.67
N THR A 11 -7.60 0.92 -14.67
CA THR A 11 -7.71 -0.45 -15.18
C THR A 11 -8.49 -1.31 -14.17
N LYS A 12 -8.97 -2.48 -14.62
CA LYS A 12 -9.67 -3.40 -13.71
C LYS A 12 -8.77 -3.86 -12.55
N GLN A 13 -7.48 -4.02 -12.80
CA GLN A 13 -6.50 -4.41 -11.78
C GLN A 13 -6.30 -3.29 -10.75
N GLN A 14 -6.28 -2.03 -11.19
CA GLN A 14 -6.20 -0.89 -10.27
C GLN A 14 -7.45 -0.78 -9.39
N GLU A 15 -8.65 -1.03 -9.92
CA GLU A 15 -9.86 -1.09 -9.11
C GLU A 15 -9.78 -2.20 -8.05
N ILE A 16 -9.38 -3.42 -8.47
CA ILE A 16 -9.20 -4.56 -7.55
C ILE A 16 -8.18 -4.20 -6.46
N TRP A 17 -7.04 -3.64 -6.84
CA TRP A 17 -5.99 -3.26 -5.90
C TRP A 17 -6.46 -2.19 -4.90
N GLN A 18 -7.17 -1.15 -5.37
CA GLN A 18 -7.74 -0.13 -4.48
C GLN A 18 -8.77 -0.70 -3.50
N ASP A 19 -9.58 -1.69 -3.92
CA ASP A 19 -10.55 -2.36 -3.05
C ASP A 19 -9.89 -3.24 -1.95
N LEU A 20 -8.58 -3.54 -2.06
CA LEU A 20 -7.84 -4.23 -1.01
C LEU A 20 -7.57 -3.33 0.21
N GLU A 21 -7.35 -2.04 0.01
CA GLU A 21 -7.13 -0.98 1.02
C GLU A 21 -5.95 -1.20 1.98
N LEU A 22 -5.81 -2.39 2.56
CA LEU A 22 -4.82 -2.71 3.59
C LEU A 22 -3.84 -3.79 3.12
N GLY A 23 -2.57 -3.40 2.96
CA GLY A 23 -1.42 -4.25 2.70
C GLY A 23 -0.47 -4.32 3.88
N LEU A 24 0.17 -5.45 4.07
CA LEU A 24 1.23 -5.63 5.03
C LEU A 24 2.58 -5.66 4.31
N PHE A 25 3.53 -4.89 4.78
CA PHE A 25 4.91 -4.94 4.32
C PHE A 25 5.75 -5.74 5.32
N CYS A 26 6.63 -6.62 4.85
CA CYS A 26 7.54 -7.40 5.66
C CYS A 26 8.97 -7.13 5.25
N HIS A 27 9.66 -6.26 5.98
CA HIS A 27 11.11 -6.12 5.88
C HIS A 27 11.79 -7.21 6.69
N PHE A 28 12.36 -8.17 6.01
CA PHE A 28 13.11 -9.28 6.62
C PHE A 28 14.30 -9.62 5.73
N GLY A 29 15.44 -9.91 6.33
CA GLY A 29 16.65 -10.19 5.58
C GLY A 29 17.89 -10.20 6.47
N ILE A 30 19.08 -10.12 5.86
CA ILE A 30 20.34 -10.11 6.58
C ILE A 30 20.46 -8.93 7.55
N ASN A 31 19.80 -7.79 7.23
CA ASN A 31 19.77 -6.60 8.08
C ASN A 31 19.15 -6.89 9.45
N THR A 32 18.10 -7.72 9.53
CA THR A 32 17.48 -8.16 10.79
C THR A 32 18.50 -8.79 11.74
N PHE A 33 19.45 -9.57 11.19
CA PHE A 33 20.44 -10.30 11.99
C PHE A 33 21.64 -9.44 12.39
N ASN A 34 21.93 -8.39 11.61
CA ASN A 34 23.05 -7.49 11.83
C ASN A 34 22.64 -6.16 12.48
N ASP A 35 21.36 -6.00 12.86
CA ASP A 35 20.79 -4.81 13.50
C ASP A 35 21.03 -3.53 12.68
N LYS A 36 20.67 -3.60 11.38
CA LYS A 36 20.88 -2.54 10.39
C LYS A 36 19.58 -2.21 9.65
N GLU A 37 19.42 -0.94 9.29
CA GLU A 37 18.39 -0.51 8.30
C GLU A 37 18.94 -0.70 6.87
N TRP A 38 20.14 -0.23 6.62
CA TRP A 38 20.78 -0.31 5.31
C TRP A 38 22.14 -1.00 5.44
N GLY A 39 22.17 -2.31 5.20
CA GLY A 39 23.41 -3.06 5.07
C GLY A 39 24.26 -2.56 3.91
N ASP A 40 25.58 -2.68 4.01
CA ASP A 40 26.53 -2.25 2.98
C ASP A 40 26.89 -3.35 1.96
N GLY A 41 26.28 -4.53 2.08
CA GLY A 41 26.52 -5.67 1.20
C GLY A 41 27.76 -6.47 1.54
N THR A 42 28.39 -6.23 2.71
CA THR A 42 29.61 -6.93 3.14
C THR A 42 29.40 -7.86 4.33
N ASP A 43 28.17 -7.96 4.85
CA ASP A 43 27.85 -8.83 5.97
C ASP A 43 28.07 -10.31 5.61
N ASP A 44 28.54 -11.10 6.59
CA ASP A 44 28.67 -12.54 6.42
C ASP A 44 27.29 -13.17 6.20
N PRO A 45 27.04 -13.82 5.05
CA PRO A 45 25.75 -14.47 4.76
C PRO A 45 25.30 -15.44 5.86
N ASP A 46 26.21 -16.13 6.54
CA ASP A 46 25.90 -17.08 7.61
C ASP A 46 25.33 -16.43 8.88
N THR A 47 25.33 -15.09 8.98
CA THR A 47 24.57 -14.39 10.02
C THR A 47 23.07 -14.55 9.84
N PHE A 48 22.57 -14.78 8.60
CA PHE A 48 21.17 -15.09 8.34
C PHE A 48 20.80 -16.49 8.84
N HIS A 49 20.25 -16.56 10.04
CA HIS A 49 19.95 -17.84 10.70
C HIS A 49 18.66 -17.79 11.54
N PRO A 50 17.48 -17.65 10.93
CA PRO A 50 16.22 -17.67 11.68
C PRO A 50 15.99 -19.03 12.34
N THR A 51 15.68 -19.02 13.65
CA THR A 51 15.59 -20.23 14.46
C THR A 51 14.21 -20.89 14.44
N SER A 52 13.16 -20.13 14.12
CA SER A 52 11.77 -20.57 14.19
C SER A 52 10.91 -20.03 13.05
N MET A 53 11.53 -19.87 11.86
CA MET A 53 10.89 -19.28 10.69
C MET A 53 9.49 -19.81 10.41
N ASP A 54 8.49 -18.92 10.41
CA ASP A 54 7.09 -19.26 10.15
C ASP A 54 6.35 -18.16 9.37
N CYS A 55 6.45 -18.17 8.05
CA CYS A 55 5.69 -17.27 7.19
C CYS A 55 4.17 -17.43 7.32
N LEU A 56 3.70 -18.58 7.80
CA LEU A 56 2.27 -18.80 8.02
C LEU A 56 1.75 -17.98 9.21
N GLN A 57 2.58 -17.76 10.25
CA GLN A 57 2.28 -16.85 11.34
C GLN A 57 2.09 -15.43 10.81
N TRP A 58 2.93 -14.97 9.88
CA TRP A 58 2.82 -13.65 9.24
C TRP A 58 1.50 -13.49 8.49
N ALA A 59 1.24 -14.42 7.55
CA ALA A 59 0.03 -14.39 6.72
C ALA A 59 -1.26 -14.51 7.55
N ARG A 60 -1.28 -15.35 8.59
CA ARG A 60 -2.42 -15.51 9.50
C ARG A 60 -2.69 -14.25 10.32
N THR A 61 -1.64 -13.64 10.85
CA THR A 61 -1.76 -12.39 11.61
C THR A 61 -2.29 -11.28 10.71
N ALA A 62 -1.73 -11.11 9.51
CA ALA A 62 -2.20 -10.17 8.51
C ALA A 62 -3.70 -10.37 8.20
N LYS A 63 -4.10 -11.59 7.84
CA LYS A 63 -5.49 -11.91 7.53
C LYS A 63 -6.45 -11.65 8.69
N LYS A 64 -6.09 -12.07 9.91
CA LYS A 64 -6.92 -11.84 11.11
C LYS A 64 -7.09 -10.36 11.40
N ALA A 65 -6.06 -9.56 11.20
CA ALA A 65 -6.10 -8.11 11.31
C ALA A 65 -6.88 -7.43 10.15
N GLY A 66 -7.24 -8.16 9.09
CA GLY A 66 -8.05 -7.65 7.99
C GLY A 66 -7.25 -7.20 6.76
N PHE A 67 -5.93 -7.38 6.77
CA PHE A 67 -5.06 -7.10 5.64
C PHE A 67 -5.32 -8.08 4.49
N LYS A 68 -5.18 -7.61 3.26
CA LYS A 68 -5.58 -8.33 2.05
C LYS A 68 -4.41 -8.80 1.21
N TYR A 69 -3.26 -8.20 1.37
CA TYR A 69 -2.03 -8.57 0.68
C TYR A 69 -0.82 -8.39 1.59
N LEU A 70 0.27 -9.08 1.25
CA LEU A 70 1.54 -9.01 1.93
C LEU A 70 2.65 -8.86 0.90
N ILE A 71 3.54 -7.90 1.09
CA ILE A 71 4.73 -7.66 0.27
C ILE A 71 5.96 -8.05 1.09
N LEU A 72 6.82 -8.91 0.53
CA LEU A 72 8.08 -9.32 1.14
C LEU A 72 9.27 -8.65 0.46
N THR A 73 10.21 -8.13 1.24
CA THR A 73 11.52 -7.70 0.72
C THR A 73 12.34 -8.92 0.28
N ALA A 74 12.18 -9.35 -0.98
CA ALA A 74 12.94 -10.49 -1.50
C ALA A 74 14.46 -10.20 -1.57
N LYS A 75 14.83 -8.96 -1.90
CA LYS A 75 16.19 -8.41 -1.84
C LYS A 75 16.13 -6.94 -1.47
N HIS A 76 16.78 -6.52 -0.40
CA HIS A 76 16.94 -5.12 -0.02
C HIS A 76 18.24 -4.54 -0.60
N HIS A 77 18.62 -3.32 -0.26
CA HIS A 77 19.79 -2.60 -0.78
C HIS A 77 21.13 -3.28 -0.49
N ASP A 78 21.21 -4.13 0.55
CA ASP A 78 22.40 -4.93 0.88
C ASP A 78 22.71 -6.01 -0.19
N GLY A 79 21.75 -6.35 -1.05
CA GLY A 79 21.90 -7.35 -2.11
C GLY A 79 21.65 -8.79 -1.70
N PHE A 80 21.35 -9.08 -0.41
CA PHE A 80 21.09 -10.45 0.05
C PHE A 80 19.73 -10.95 -0.44
N CYS A 81 19.74 -12.07 -1.16
CA CYS A 81 18.54 -12.64 -1.76
C CYS A 81 17.88 -13.69 -0.86
N LEU A 82 16.61 -13.52 -0.54
CA LEU A 82 15.82 -14.45 0.28
C LEU A 82 15.32 -15.68 -0.50
N TRP A 83 15.73 -15.85 -1.74
CA TRP A 83 15.46 -17.04 -2.57
C TRP A 83 16.77 -17.60 -3.13
N PRO A 84 16.81 -18.90 -3.53
CA PRO A 84 18.02 -19.54 -4.05
C PRO A 84 18.30 -19.10 -5.50
N THR A 85 18.57 -17.79 -5.69
CA THR A 85 18.86 -17.21 -7.00
C THR A 85 20.06 -17.86 -7.68
N LYS A 86 20.06 -17.85 -9.01
CA LYS A 86 21.20 -18.33 -9.81
C LYS A 86 22.22 -17.23 -10.09
N THR A 87 21.87 -15.96 -9.81
CA THR A 87 22.65 -14.80 -10.24
C THR A 87 23.80 -14.47 -9.30
N THR A 88 23.65 -14.74 -8.02
CA THR A 88 24.68 -14.47 -6.99
C THR A 88 24.73 -15.55 -5.93
N ASP A 89 25.85 -15.69 -5.25
CA ASP A 89 25.98 -16.53 -4.06
C ASP A 89 25.58 -15.81 -2.76
N TYR A 90 25.37 -14.48 -2.79
CA TYR A 90 24.90 -13.71 -1.65
C TYR A 90 23.39 -13.91 -1.44
N SER A 91 23.04 -15.09 -0.94
CA SER A 91 21.65 -15.52 -0.83
C SER A 91 21.48 -16.70 0.12
N VAL A 92 20.23 -17.04 0.44
CA VAL A 92 19.85 -18.18 1.30
C VAL A 92 20.39 -19.53 0.84
N LYS A 93 20.79 -19.69 -0.42
CA LYS A 93 21.39 -20.94 -0.92
C LYS A 93 22.81 -21.19 -0.42
N SER A 94 23.51 -20.14 0.00
CA SER A 94 24.93 -20.21 0.39
C SER A 94 25.16 -20.19 1.90
N VAL A 95 24.07 -20.12 2.69
CA VAL A 95 24.12 -20.09 4.14
C VAL A 95 23.96 -21.47 4.77
N THR A 96 24.44 -21.65 5.99
CA THR A 96 24.28 -22.91 6.74
C THR A 96 22.84 -23.15 7.18
N TRP A 97 22.02 -22.12 7.27
CA TRP A 97 20.60 -22.24 7.58
C TRP A 97 19.91 -23.18 6.60
N ARG A 98 19.24 -24.21 7.16
CA ARG A 98 18.57 -25.29 6.41
C ARG A 98 19.48 -25.98 5.37
N ASN A 99 20.80 -25.97 5.60
CA ASN A 99 21.82 -26.51 4.69
C ASN A 99 21.73 -25.93 3.25
N GLY A 100 21.50 -24.62 3.14
CA GLY A 100 21.37 -23.93 1.86
C GLY A 100 20.10 -24.22 1.06
N LYS A 101 19.08 -24.85 1.68
CA LYS A 101 17.81 -25.22 1.03
C LYS A 101 16.65 -24.30 1.40
N GLY A 102 16.92 -23.19 2.08
CA GLY A 102 15.90 -22.21 2.42
C GLY A 102 15.40 -21.45 1.18
N ASP A 103 14.12 -21.10 1.16
CA ASP A 103 13.49 -20.22 0.17
C ASP A 103 12.35 -19.47 0.87
N VAL A 104 12.70 -18.32 1.46
CA VAL A 104 11.74 -17.52 2.24
C VAL A 104 10.64 -16.95 1.34
N VAL A 105 10.99 -16.60 0.10
CA VAL A 105 10.01 -16.06 -0.86
C VAL A 105 8.94 -17.13 -1.17
N ARG A 106 9.34 -18.38 -1.35
CA ARG A 106 8.41 -19.48 -1.57
C ARG A 106 7.52 -19.73 -0.36
N GLU A 107 8.13 -19.80 0.82
CA GLU A 107 7.37 -20.04 2.06
C GLU A 107 6.33 -18.94 2.30
N CYS A 108 6.70 -17.68 2.05
CA CYS A 108 5.79 -16.56 2.18
C CYS A 108 4.67 -16.59 1.12
N ALA A 109 5.00 -16.85 -0.14
CA ALA A 109 4.02 -17.00 -1.22
C ALA A 109 3.01 -18.13 -0.96
N GLU A 110 3.49 -19.27 -0.46
CA GLU A 110 2.65 -20.42 -0.11
C GLU A 110 1.76 -20.13 1.12
N ALA A 111 2.30 -19.45 2.14
CA ALA A 111 1.56 -19.02 3.30
C ALA A 111 0.42 -18.05 2.93
N CYS A 112 0.70 -17.06 2.10
CA CYS A 112 -0.31 -16.13 1.59
C CYS A 112 -1.41 -16.86 0.82
N ARG A 113 -1.05 -17.81 -0.06
CA ARG A 113 -2.00 -18.62 -0.81
C ARG A 113 -2.87 -19.46 0.12
N GLN A 114 -2.27 -20.09 1.13
CA GLN A 114 -2.99 -20.92 2.12
C GLN A 114 -4.00 -20.09 2.91
N GLU A 115 -3.62 -18.88 3.31
CA GLU A 115 -4.51 -18.00 4.06
C GLU A 115 -5.48 -17.21 3.15
N GLY A 116 -5.29 -17.23 1.83
CA GLY A 116 -6.15 -16.54 0.87
C GLY A 116 -5.99 -15.01 0.91
N ILE A 117 -4.76 -14.53 1.12
CA ILE A 117 -4.36 -13.15 0.89
C ILE A 117 -3.43 -13.08 -0.32
N HIS A 118 -3.35 -11.92 -0.96
CA HIS A 118 -2.47 -11.74 -2.11
C HIS A 118 -1.01 -11.60 -1.67
N PHE A 119 -0.09 -11.98 -2.58
CA PHE A 119 1.33 -11.88 -2.36
C PHE A 119 1.96 -10.88 -3.32
N GLY A 120 2.87 -10.06 -2.85
CA GLY A 120 3.70 -9.14 -3.62
C GLY A 120 5.16 -9.23 -3.22
N ILE A 121 6.02 -8.66 -4.03
CA ILE A 121 7.47 -8.72 -3.87
C ILE A 121 8.07 -7.32 -3.98
N TYR A 122 8.95 -6.97 -3.03
CA TYR A 122 9.89 -5.86 -3.16
C TYR A 122 11.22 -6.41 -3.68
N LEU A 123 11.76 -5.78 -4.71
CA LEU A 123 13.08 -6.07 -5.27
C LEU A 123 13.85 -4.76 -5.44
N SER A 124 14.79 -4.47 -4.55
CA SER A 124 15.61 -3.26 -4.62
C SER A 124 16.35 -3.16 -5.94
N PRO A 125 16.20 -2.05 -6.69
CA PRO A 125 17.05 -1.78 -7.85
C PRO A 125 18.50 -1.45 -7.44
N TRP A 126 18.67 -0.80 -6.29
CA TRP A 126 19.99 -0.54 -5.72
C TRP A 126 20.56 -1.81 -5.10
N ASP A 127 21.82 -2.13 -5.42
CA ASP A 127 22.51 -3.32 -4.94
C ASP A 127 23.92 -2.95 -4.50
N ARG A 128 24.17 -3.04 -3.21
CA ARG A 128 25.46 -2.65 -2.60
C ARG A 128 26.47 -3.78 -2.54
N HIS A 129 26.02 -5.00 -2.85
CA HIS A 129 26.89 -6.20 -2.85
C HIS A 129 27.43 -6.49 -4.24
N GLU A 130 26.60 -6.36 -5.30
CA GLU A 130 26.92 -6.85 -6.63
C GLU A 130 28.01 -6.01 -7.32
N PRO A 131 29.18 -6.60 -7.62
CA PRO A 131 30.31 -5.84 -8.20
C PRO A 131 29.99 -5.23 -9.56
N CYS A 132 29.09 -5.84 -10.35
CA CYS A 132 28.73 -5.28 -11.66
C CYS A 132 27.76 -4.09 -11.56
N TYR A 133 27.32 -3.68 -10.35
CA TYR A 133 26.39 -2.57 -10.18
C TYR A 133 26.85 -1.29 -10.88
N GLU A 134 28.13 -0.99 -10.86
CA GLU A 134 28.69 0.20 -11.53
C GLU A 134 28.63 0.12 -13.07
N ASN A 135 28.55 -1.06 -13.65
CA ASN A 135 28.37 -1.26 -15.10
C ASN A 135 26.89 -1.38 -15.43
N LYS A 136 26.31 -0.36 -16.05
CA LYS A 136 24.87 -0.31 -16.38
C LYS A 136 24.40 -1.56 -17.15
N ALA A 137 25.09 -1.94 -18.22
CA ALA A 137 24.62 -3.00 -19.10
C ALA A 137 24.66 -4.37 -18.43
N ASP A 138 25.72 -4.66 -17.66
CA ASP A 138 25.87 -5.91 -16.95
C ASP A 138 24.88 -6.01 -15.80
N TYR A 139 24.70 -4.91 -15.05
CA TYR A 139 23.73 -4.91 -13.96
C TYR A 139 22.27 -4.95 -14.42
N ASP A 140 21.92 -4.25 -15.49
CA ASP A 140 20.57 -4.36 -16.07
C ASP A 140 20.25 -5.82 -16.46
N GLN A 141 21.22 -6.57 -16.99
CA GLN A 141 21.04 -7.98 -17.31
C GLN A 141 20.90 -8.82 -16.03
N PHE A 142 21.78 -8.62 -15.05
CA PHE A 142 21.73 -9.26 -13.73
C PHE A 142 20.39 -9.05 -13.03
N TYR A 143 19.95 -7.80 -12.96
CA TYR A 143 18.69 -7.44 -12.32
C TYR A 143 17.47 -8.06 -13.04
N LEU A 144 17.47 -8.08 -14.37
CA LEU A 144 16.42 -8.71 -15.17
C LEU A 144 16.37 -10.24 -14.99
N GLU A 145 17.49 -10.89 -14.75
CA GLU A 145 17.53 -12.33 -14.45
C GLU A 145 16.90 -12.61 -13.09
N GLN A 146 17.25 -11.84 -12.05
CA GLN A 146 16.60 -11.91 -10.74
C GLN A 146 15.10 -11.68 -10.82
N LEU A 147 14.71 -10.62 -11.52
CA LEU A 147 13.30 -10.27 -11.73
C LEU A 147 12.53 -11.41 -12.39
N LYS A 148 13.07 -12.04 -13.44
CA LYS A 148 12.44 -13.19 -14.13
C LYS A 148 12.27 -14.39 -13.20
N GLU A 149 13.28 -14.71 -12.38
CA GLU A 149 13.16 -15.79 -11.40
C GLU A 149 11.96 -15.56 -10.48
N LEU A 150 11.80 -14.31 -9.96
CA LEU A 150 10.71 -13.95 -9.07
C LEU A 150 9.35 -13.93 -9.78
N LEU A 151 9.28 -13.41 -11.00
CA LEU A 151 8.03 -13.31 -11.75
C LEU A 151 7.49 -14.68 -12.21
N THR A 152 8.37 -15.70 -12.33
CA THR A 152 7.98 -17.02 -12.86
C THR A 152 7.95 -18.13 -11.80
N GLY A 153 8.63 -17.91 -10.66
CA GLY A 153 8.84 -18.96 -9.67
C GLY A 153 7.79 -19.07 -8.56
N TYR A 154 7.00 -18.01 -8.30
CA TYR A 154 6.28 -17.88 -7.03
C TYR A 154 4.76 -17.69 -7.16
N GLY A 155 4.22 -17.84 -8.37
CA GLY A 155 2.80 -17.70 -8.67
C GLY A 155 2.37 -16.27 -8.95
N PRO A 156 1.06 -15.97 -8.89
CA PRO A 156 0.56 -14.63 -9.18
C PRO A 156 1.01 -13.62 -8.14
N LEU A 157 1.45 -12.44 -8.60
CA LEU A 157 1.85 -11.33 -7.76
C LEU A 157 0.81 -10.21 -7.87
N ILE A 158 0.43 -9.62 -6.73
CA ILE A 158 -0.44 -8.45 -6.71
C ILE A 158 0.34 -7.18 -7.02
N GLU A 159 1.61 -7.14 -6.62
CA GLU A 159 2.42 -5.93 -6.69
C GLU A 159 3.92 -6.26 -6.75
N LEU A 160 4.65 -5.51 -7.59
CA LEU A 160 6.10 -5.39 -7.61
C LEU A 160 6.48 -4.02 -7.04
N TRP A 161 7.19 -4.03 -5.93
CA TRP A 161 7.63 -2.84 -5.24
C TRP A 161 9.08 -2.51 -5.60
N PHE A 162 9.29 -1.40 -6.29
CA PHE A 162 10.61 -0.90 -6.69
C PHE A 162 10.94 0.34 -5.88
N ASP A 163 11.97 0.24 -5.04
CA ASP A 163 12.44 1.34 -4.21
C ASP A 163 13.30 2.32 -5.01
N GLY A 164 13.05 3.61 -4.81
CA GLY A 164 13.86 4.66 -5.40
C GLY A 164 15.07 5.05 -4.57
N ALA A 165 15.10 4.71 -3.27
CA ALA A 165 16.17 5.11 -2.37
C ALA A 165 17.53 4.58 -2.82
N GLY A 166 18.57 5.43 -2.73
CA GLY A 166 19.92 5.11 -3.17
C GLY A 166 20.12 5.01 -4.69
N SER A 167 19.06 5.30 -5.46
CA SER A 167 19.09 5.23 -6.93
C SER A 167 19.24 6.58 -7.61
N GLU A 168 19.44 7.68 -6.88
CA GLU A 168 19.57 9.03 -7.41
C GLU A 168 20.71 9.10 -8.44
N GLY A 169 20.37 9.52 -9.65
CA GLY A 169 21.32 9.63 -10.77
C GLY A 169 21.69 8.30 -11.43
N ARG A 170 21.23 7.16 -10.93
CA ARG A 170 21.43 5.86 -11.55
C ARG A 170 20.42 5.65 -12.69
N GLN A 171 20.95 5.24 -13.85
CA GLN A 171 20.13 4.92 -15.02
C GLN A 171 19.92 3.40 -15.12
N TYR A 172 18.68 2.94 -14.99
CA TYR A 172 18.25 1.57 -15.26
C TYR A 172 17.52 1.48 -16.59
N ASP A 173 17.43 0.30 -17.21
CA ASP A 173 16.54 0.07 -18.35
C ASP A 173 15.10 -0.15 -17.90
N TRP A 174 14.48 0.91 -17.34
CA TRP A 174 13.12 0.85 -16.82
C TRP A 174 12.10 0.36 -17.86
N LYS A 175 12.33 0.70 -19.13
CA LYS A 175 11.43 0.21 -20.18
C LYS A 175 11.43 -1.32 -20.22
N LYS A 176 12.61 -1.91 -20.26
CA LYS A 176 12.76 -3.36 -20.32
C LYS A 176 12.31 -4.04 -19.03
N ILE A 177 12.56 -3.42 -17.87
CA ILE A 177 12.10 -3.91 -16.56
C ILE A 177 10.57 -3.95 -16.55
N CYS A 178 9.88 -2.85 -16.84
CA CYS A 178 8.43 -2.78 -16.84
C CYS A 178 7.78 -3.69 -17.90
N ASP A 179 8.37 -3.76 -19.10
CA ASP A 179 7.91 -4.68 -20.16
C ASP A 179 8.06 -6.16 -19.73
N THR A 180 9.11 -6.48 -18.98
CA THR A 180 9.31 -7.82 -18.42
C THR A 180 8.25 -8.15 -17.36
N VAL A 181 7.96 -7.22 -16.44
CA VAL A 181 6.88 -7.40 -15.46
C VAL A 181 5.56 -7.64 -16.17
N THR A 182 5.17 -6.72 -17.06
CA THR A 182 3.89 -6.80 -17.78
C THR A 182 3.77 -8.08 -18.62
N GLY A 183 4.90 -8.55 -19.19
CA GLY A 183 4.93 -9.78 -19.99
C GLY A 183 4.70 -11.05 -19.19
N TYR A 184 5.19 -11.16 -17.96
CA TYR A 184 5.04 -12.32 -17.11
C TYR A 184 3.88 -12.23 -16.11
N GLN A 185 3.59 -11.03 -15.60
CA GLN A 185 2.60 -10.74 -14.57
C GLN A 185 1.74 -9.53 -15.00
N PRO A 186 0.88 -9.67 -16.02
CA PRO A 186 0.12 -8.54 -16.59
C PRO A 186 -0.85 -7.88 -15.59
N ASP A 187 -1.23 -8.60 -14.55
CA ASP A 187 -2.17 -8.14 -13.53
C ASP A 187 -1.47 -7.52 -12.29
N ALA A 188 -0.13 -7.64 -12.20
CA ALA A 188 0.62 -7.08 -11.08
C ALA A 188 0.72 -5.55 -11.17
N MET A 189 0.52 -4.89 -10.04
CA MET A 189 0.80 -3.45 -9.91
C MET A 189 2.30 -3.22 -9.89
N ILE A 190 2.74 -2.10 -10.47
CA ILE A 190 4.14 -1.65 -10.44
C ILE A 190 4.17 -0.38 -9.58
N PHE A 191 4.87 -0.46 -8.46
CA PHE A 191 5.03 0.65 -7.55
C PHE A 191 6.20 1.55 -7.96
N ASN A 192 5.93 2.85 -7.99
CA ASN A 192 6.84 3.98 -7.87
C ASN A 192 7.84 4.20 -9.02
N MET A 193 8.51 3.17 -9.56
CA MET A 193 9.63 3.37 -10.50
C MET A 193 9.27 2.99 -11.94
N GLY A 194 9.97 3.60 -12.89
CA GLY A 194 9.81 3.32 -14.32
C GLY A 194 8.47 3.78 -14.87
N ARG A 195 7.59 2.86 -15.23
CA ARG A 195 6.20 3.13 -15.65
C ARG A 195 5.25 2.60 -14.57
N PRO A 196 5.08 3.38 -13.49
CA PRO A 196 4.31 2.92 -12.35
C PRO A 196 2.81 2.86 -12.68
N THR A 197 2.12 1.85 -12.12
CA THR A 197 0.66 1.77 -12.13
C THR A 197 0.05 2.22 -10.81
N ILE A 198 0.87 2.34 -9.78
CA ILE A 198 0.59 2.94 -8.47
C ILE A 198 1.78 3.80 -8.08
N ARG A 199 1.55 4.85 -7.32
CA ARG A 199 2.59 5.81 -6.95
C ARG A 199 2.79 5.89 -5.45
N TRP A 200 3.99 6.23 -5.05
CA TRP A 200 4.28 6.62 -3.67
C TRP A 200 3.54 7.90 -3.28
N VAL A 201 3.03 7.97 -2.05
CA VAL A 201 2.35 9.17 -1.55
C VAL A 201 3.31 10.34 -1.30
N GLY A 202 4.62 10.06 -1.15
CA GLY A 202 5.68 11.05 -1.00
C GLY A 202 6.22 11.23 0.43
N ASN A 203 5.84 10.36 1.36
CA ASN A 203 6.36 10.31 2.74
C ASN A 203 6.23 8.89 3.30
N GLU A 204 7.00 8.60 4.35
CA GLU A 204 6.99 7.33 5.08
C GLU A 204 6.23 7.43 6.42
N ASP A 205 5.38 8.45 6.57
CA ASP A 205 4.54 8.64 7.75
C ASP A 205 3.16 7.98 7.59
N GLY A 206 2.86 7.42 6.43
CA GLY A 206 1.56 6.81 6.11
C GLY A 206 0.46 7.85 5.87
N LEU A 207 0.79 9.08 5.51
CA LEU A 207 -0.15 10.20 5.46
C LEU A 207 -0.36 10.71 4.03
N ALA A 208 -1.56 10.56 3.51
CA ALA A 208 -1.98 11.20 2.27
C ALA A 208 -2.37 12.67 2.50
N PRO A 209 -2.16 13.57 1.53
CA PRO A 209 -2.68 14.92 1.59
C PRO A 209 -4.22 14.90 1.64
N GLU A 210 -4.83 15.97 2.17
CA GLU A 210 -6.30 16.09 2.26
C GLU A 210 -6.97 15.93 0.89
N THR A 211 -6.36 16.47 -0.15
CA THR A 211 -6.74 16.24 -1.54
C THR A 211 -5.77 15.28 -2.17
N CYS A 212 -6.08 13.99 -2.16
CA CYS A 212 -5.29 12.95 -2.80
C CYS A 212 -6.04 12.40 -4.02
N ARG A 213 -5.69 12.89 -5.22
CA ARG A 213 -6.32 12.43 -6.46
C ARG A 213 -5.60 11.23 -7.04
N ASN A 214 -6.37 10.35 -7.69
CA ASN A 214 -5.83 9.17 -8.34
C ASN A 214 -5.25 9.47 -9.74
N THR A 215 -5.50 10.65 -10.28
CA THR A 215 -4.96 11.07 -11.57
C THR A 215 -3.64 11.82 -11.39
N ALA A 216 -2.60 11.32 -12.05
CA ALA A 216 -1.27 11.95 -12.10
C ALA A 216 -0.66 11.79 -13.50
N SER A 217 0.36 12.59 -13.83
CA SER A 217 1.20 12.31 -15.00
C SER A 217 2.02 11.05 -14.76
N GLU A 218 2.02 10.12 -15.71
CA GLU A 218 2.79 8.87 -15.62
C GLU A 218 4.29 9.17 -15.43
N ALA A 219 4.83 10.17 -16.13
CA ALA A 219 6.21 10.60 -15.98
C ALA A 219 6.52 11.19 -14.60
N ARG A 220 5.56 11.88 -13.97
CA ARG A 220 5.75 12.50 -12.65
C ARG A 220 5.40 11.58 -11.48
N ALA A 221 4.77 10.45 -11.78
CA ALA A 221 4.43 9.45 -10.77
C ALA A 221 5.64 8.58 -10.39
N SER A 222 6.70 8.60 -11.20
CA SER A 222 7.92 7.85 -10.98
C SER A 222 8.97 8.66 -10.22
N MET A 223 9.58 8.05 -9.21
CA MET A 223 10.60 8.68 -8.38
C MET A 223 11.98 8.60 -9.08
N PHE A 224 12.78 9.66 -9.03
CA PHE A 224 14.18 9.74 -9.54
C PHE A 224 14.41 9.30 -11.01
N THR A 225 13.37 9.37 -11.86
CA THR A 225 13.46 8.88 -13.24
C THR A 225 13.14 9.96 -14.27
N GLU A 226 13.05 11.24 -13.88
CA GLU A 226 12.62 12.35 -14.74
C GLU A 226 13.40 12.44 -16.06
N ASP A 227 14.73 12.28 -16.01
CA ASP A 227 15.59 12.31 -17.20
C ASP A 227 15.46 11.04 -18.08
N MET A 228 14.87 9.98 -17.57
CA MET A 228 14.81 8.67 -18.22
C MET A 228 13.46 8.39 -18.86
N LEU A 229 12.44 9.14 -18.50
CA LEU A 229 11.06 8.91 -18.91
C LEU A 229 10.65 9.79 -20.07
N THR A 230 11.61 10.34 -20.85
CA THR A 230 11.36 11.12 -22.06
C THR A 230 10.56 10.37 -23.13
N TRP A 231 10.46 9.05 -22.99
CA TRP A 231 9.64 8.18 -23.84
C TRP A 231 8.20 8.03 -23.34
N LEU A 232 7.88 8.49 -22.12
CA LEU A 232 6.50 8.50 -21.60
C LEU A 232 5.81 9.82 -21.92
N PRO A 233 4.54 9.79 -22.37
CA PRO A 233 3.78 11.01 -22.58
C PRO A 233 3.44 11.66 -21.23
N ASP A 234 3.56 12.99 -21.14
CA ASP A 234 3.07 13.77 -20.00
C ASP A 234 1.54 13.93 -20.08
N THR A 235 0.84 12.80 -20.09
CA THR A 235 -0.63 12.75 -20.11
C THR A 235 -1.16 12.26 -18.78
N PRO A 236 -2.29 12.79 -18.32
CA PRO A 236 -2.94 12.30 -17.10
C PRO A 236 -3.30 10.81 -17.22
N LYS A 237 -2.91 10.04 -16.24
CA LYS A 237 -3.21 8.62 -16.08
C LYS A 237 -3.81 8.37 -14.72
N TRP A 238 -4.55 7.26 -14.60
CA TRP A 238 -4.96 6.77 -13.28
C TRP A 238 -3.75 6.09 -12.63
N VAL A 239 -3.24 6.69 -11.55
CA VAL A 239 -2.08 6.20 -10.79
C VAL A 239 -2.39 6.44 -9.31
N PRO A 240 -3.18 5.55 -8.67
CA PRO A 240 -3.54 5.69 -7.27
C PRO A 240 -2.32 5.64 -6.36
N ALA A 241 -2.41 6.31 -5.21
CA ALA A 241 -1.32 6.38 -4.27
C ALA A 241 -1.36 5.25 -3.25
N GLU A 242 -0.18 4.82 -2.82
CA GLU A 242 0.05 3.99 -1.65
C GLU A 242 0.76 4.79 -0.57
N CYS A 243 0.32 4.61 0.68
CA CYS A 243 0.95 5.15 1.88
C CYS A 243 1.66 4.03 2.59
N ASP A 244 2.96 4.09 2.68
CA ASP A 244 3.80 3.16 3.41
C ASP A 244 4.24 3.76 4.74
N VAL A 245 4.32 2.95 5.79
CA VAL A 245 4.73 3.37 7.13
C VAL A 245 5.14 2.17 7.97
N PRO A 246 6.23 2.23 8.76
CA PRO A 246 6.57 1.17 9.69
C PRO A 246 5.71 1.25 10.96
N ILE A 247 5.29 0.08 11.49
CA ILE A 247 4.58 -0.01 12.78
C ILE A 247 5.47 0.42 13.95
N ARG A 248 6.79 0.32 13.79
CA ARG A 248 7.81 0.83 14.70
C ARG A 248 8.42 2.10 14.13
N LYS A 249 8.31 3.21 14.83
CA LYS A 249 8.73 4.54 14.37
C LYS A 249 10.16 4.52 13.83
N LYS A 250 10.34 4.90 12.56
CA LYS A 250 11.63 5.07 11.87
C LYS A 250 12.39 3.79 11.54
N HIS A 251 11.87 2.60 11.84
CA HIS A 251 12.56 1.35 11.57
C HIS A 251 11.77 0.45 10.63
N TRP A 252 12.37 0.17 9.47
CA TRP A 252 11.81 -0.76 8.49
C TRP A 252 12.16 -2.20 8.83
N PHE A 253 13.39 -2.46 9.30
CA PHE A 253 13.79 -3.75 9.84
C PHE A 253 13.53 -3.83 11.35
N TRP A 254 13.48 -5.06 11.86
CA TRP A 254 13.43 -5.29 13.30
C TRP A 254 14.81 -4.98 13.95
N HIS A 255 14.79 -4.30 15.08
CA HIS A 255 15.97 -3.97 15.89
C HIS A 255 15.85 -4.48 17.32
N LEU A 256 17.03 -4.70 17.96
CA LEU A 256 17.08 -4.96 19.39
C LEU A 256 16.60 -3.75 20.19
N ASP A 257 15.92 -4.01 21.31
CA ASP A 257 15.49 -2.97 22.28
C ASP A 257 14.62 -1.85 21.68
N ASP A 258 13.89 -2.14 20.59
CA ASP A 258 13.05 -1.18 19.85
C ASP A 258 11.54 -1.25 20.17
N GLU A 259 11.15 -1.97 21.21
CA GLU A 259 9.72 -2.13 21.59
C GLU A 259 9.05 -0.79 21.94
N GLY A 260 9.82 0.15 22.47
CA GLY A 260 9.32 1.50 22.81
C GLY A 260 8.96 2.36 21.61
N SER A 261 9.31 1.97 20.38
CA SER A 261 8.98 2.67 19.14
C SER A 261 7.64 2.23 18.52
N LEU A 262 6.99 1.19 19.05
CA LEU A 262 5.74 0.66 18.55
C LEU A 262 4.63 1.74 18.58
N LEU A 263 3.99 1.98 17.44
CA LEU A 263 2.88 2.92 17.31
C LEU A 263 1.71 2.51 18.21
N SER A 264 1.09 3.48 18.86
CA SER A 264 -0.13 3.27 19.62
C SER A 264 -1.31 2.95 18.69
N LEU A 265 -2.38 2.37 19.22
CA LEU A 265 -3.61 2.14 18.46
C LEU A 265 -4.20 3.46 17.92
N GLU A 266 -4.10 4.53 18.71
CA GLU A 266 -4.58 5.87 18.31
C GLU A 266 -3.80 6.42 17.11
N GLU A 267 -2.45 6.30 17.13
CA GLU A 267 -1.60 6.70 16.00
C GLU A 267 -1.91 5.89 14.73
N LEU A 268 -2.11 4.58 14.85
CA LEU A 268 -2.49 3.72 13.71
C LEU A 268 -3.87 4.08 13.16
N MET A 269 -4.84 4.41 14.02
CA MET A 269 -6.16 4.85 13.57
C MET A 269 -6.10 6.22 12.90
N ASP A 270 -5.27 7.15 13.39
CA ASP A 270 -5.04 8.44 12.72
C ASP A 270 -4.44 8.24 11.32
N ILE A 271 -3.46 7.34 11.18
CA ILE A 271 -2.90 6.93 9.89
C ILE A 271 -3.99 6.34 8.98
N TYR A 272 -4.85 5.46 9.48
CA TYR A 272 -5.96 4.90 8.71
C TYR A 272 -6.91 5.98 8.16
N TYR A 273 -7.29 6.94 8.98
CA TYR A 273 -8.11 8.07 8.54
C TYR A 273 -7.41 8.94 7.49
N LYS A 274 -6.09 9.09 7.61
CA LYS A 274 -5.30 9.96 6.74
C LYS A 274 -4.69 9.25 5.52
N SER A 275 -4.85 7.93 5.41
CA SER A 275 -4.47 7.11 4.25
C SER A 275 -5.72 6.57 3.54
N VAL A 276 -6.26 5.45 4.00
CA VAL A 276 -7.47 4.80 3.44
C VAL A 276 -8.65 5.75 3.45
N GLY A 277 -8.81 6.53 4.51
CA GLY A 277 -9.86 7.57 4.62
C GLY A 277 -9.68 8.76 3.68
N ARG A 278 -8.58 8.82 2.92
CA ARG A 278 -8.28 9.79 1.87
C ARG A 278 -8.11 9.17 0.48
N GLY A 279 -8.55 7.91 0.35
CA GLY A 279 -8.65 7.20 -0.93
C GLY A 279 -7.39 6.50 -1.40
N THR A 280 -6.38 6.30 -0.52
CA THR A 280 -5.15 5.55 -0.82
C THR A 280 -5.21 4.15 -0.22
N ASN A 281 -4.31 3.24 -0.65
CA ASN A 281 -4.02 2.05 0.14
C ASN A 281 -3.02 2.38 1.25
N LEU A 282 -3.10 1.64 2.35
CA LEU A 282 -2.12 1.67 3.44
C LEU A 282 -1.29 0.39 3.38
N LEU A 283 0.03 0.53 3.25
CA LEU A 283 1.02 -0.53 3.34
C LEU A 283 1.76 -0.40 4.68
N LEU A 284 1.28 -1.10 5.72
CA LEU A 284 1.84 -1.05 7.06
C LEU A 284 2.95 -2.10 7.20
N ASN A 285 4.16 -1.66 7.53
CA ASN A 285 5.29 -2.58 7.70
C ASN A 285 5.33 -3.18 9.11
N VAL A 286 5.37 -4.51 9.18
CA VAL A 286 5.62 -5.29 10.39
C VAL A 286 6.76 -6.25 10.12
N SER A 287 7.85 -6.08 10.84
CA SER A 287 9.11 -6.79 10.55
C SER A 287 9.29 -7.99 11.47
N PRO A 288 9.54 -9.19 10.90
CA PRO A 288 9.89 -10.36 11.69
C PRO A 288 11.21 -10.15 12.44
N ASP A 289 11.29 -10.74 13.64
CA ASP A 289 12.49 -10.75 14.47
C ASP A 289 13.53 -11.79 13.97
N ARG A 290 14.63 -11.94 14.70
CA ARG A 290 15.68 -12.94 14.39
C ARG A 290 15.21 -14.39 14.49
N ASN A 291 14.06 -14.66 15.11
CA ASN A 291 13.47 -15.99 15.08
C ASN A 291 12.74 -16.26 13.75
N GLY A 292 12.40 -15.23 12.99
CA GLY A 292 11.59 -15.30 11.79
C GLY A 292 10.08 -15.28 12.10
N LEU A 293 9.69 -14.63 13.20
CA LEU A 293 8.32 -14.45 13.65
C LEU A 293 8.02 -12.97 13.84
N PHE A 294 6.78 -12.53 13.61
CA PHE A 294 6.38 -11.23 14.12
C PHE A 294 6.49 -11.21 15.63
N PRO A 295 7.13 -10.19 16.23
CA PRO A 295 7.12 -10.00 17.67
C PRO A 295 5.71 -10.01 18.22
N GLU A 296 5.52 -10.57 19.42
CA GLU A 296 4.19 -10.71 20.03
C GLU A 296 3.48 -9.36 20.16
N ALA A 297 4.18 -8.34 20.64
CA ALA A 297 3.63 -6.99 20.79
C ALA A 297 3.17 -6.37 19.45
N ASP A 298 3.93 -6.58 18.37
CA ASP A 298 3.58 -6.08 17.03
C ASP A 298 2.37 -6.82 16.47
N ALA A 299 2.34 -8.14 16.63
CA ALA A 299 1.22 -8.97 16.21
C ALA A 299 -0.08 -8.62 16.97
N GLU A 300 -0.01 -8.42 18.28
CA GLU A 300 -1.15 -7.98 19.11
C GLU A 300 -1.64 -6.60 18.67
N ARG A 301 -0.73 -5.62 18.47
CA ARG A 301 -1.08 -4.28 18.01
C ARG A 301 -1.72 -4.29 16.63
N LEU A 302 -1.25 -5.13 15.72
CA LEU A 302 -1.84 -5.30 14.40
C LEU A 302 -3.28 -5.85 14.48
N LEU A 303 -3.52 -6.82 15.38
CA LEU A 303 -4.85 -7.37 15.64
C LEU A 303 -5.79 -6.33 16.27
N GLU A 304 -5.33 -5.58 17.27
CA GLU A 304 -6.08 -4.47 17.89
C GLU A 304 -6.51 -3.43 16.83
N PHE A 305 -5.59 -3.07 15.93
CA PHE A 305 -5.86 -2.13 14.83
C PHE A 305 -6.96 -2.64 13.90
N GLY A 306 -6.87 -3.89 13.47
CA GLY A 306 -7.90 -4.50 12.62
C GLY A 306 -9.26 -4.63 13.33
N ASP A 307 -9.25 -4.96 14.62
CA ASP A 307 -10.47 -5.04 15.42
C ASP A 307 -11.14 -3.67 15.60
N GLU A 308 -10.35 -2.62 15.81
CA GLU A 308 -10.88 -1.27 15.96
C GLU A 308 -11.48 -0.74 14.65
N ILE A 309 -10.84 -1.00 13.48
CA ILE A 309 -11.45 -0.69 12.17
C ILE A 309 -12.79 -1.41 12.01
N ARG A 310 -12.84 -2.71 12.30
CA ARG A 310 -14.10 -3.50 12.22
C ARG A 310 -15.16 -2.98 13.17
N LYS A 311 -14.80 -2.67 14.40
CA LYS A 311 -15.69 -2.12 15.41
C LYS A 311 -16.32 -0.81 14.94
N ARG A 312 -15.53 0.11 14.35
CA ARG A 312 -16.02 1.41 13.88
C ARG A 312 -16.87 1.30 12.63
N PHE A 313 -16.46 0.49 11.64
CA PHE A 313 -16.97 0.62 10.27
C PHE A 313 -17.63 -0.64 9.68
N SER A 314 -17.77 -1.75 10.42
CA SER A 314 -18.41 -2.96 9.87
C SER A 314 -19.94 -2.85 9.76
N LYS A 315 -20.57 -1.94 10.51
CA LYS A 315 -22.03 -1.84 10.60
C LYS A 315 -22.48 -0.39 10.42
N PRO A 316 -22.73 0.07 9.18
CA PRO A 316 -23.34 1.38 8.98
C PRO A 316 -24.76 1.43 9.57
N ILE A 317 -25.15 2.60 10.09
CA ILE A 317 -26.54 2.86 10.49
C ILE A 317 -27.44 2.76 9.26
N LYS A 318 -27.00 3.36 8.14
CA LYS A 318 -27.65 3.29 6.83
C LYS A 318 -26.66 3.59 5.72
N THR A 319 -26.94 3.04 4.54
CA THR A 319 -26.19 3.29 3.30
C THR A 319 -27.17 3.64 2.18
N VAL A 320 -26.78 4.57 1.32
CA VAL A 320 -27.44 4.89 0.06
C VAL A 320 -26.41 4.97 -1.06
N GLU A 321 -26.85 4.80 -2.29
CA GLU A 321 -26.03 4.85 -3.51
C GLU A 321 -26.79 5.54 -4.64
N GLY A 322 -26.13 5.89 -5.71
CA GLY A 322 -26.77 6.39 -6.93
C GLY A 322 -26.07 7.58 -7.57
N PRO A 323 -26.54 7.97 -8.75
CA PRO A 323 -26.04 9.11 -9.49
C PRO A 323 -26.61 10.43 -8.97
N GLY A 324 -25.88 11.52 -9.21
CA GLY A 324 -26.37 12.88 -8.99
C GLY A 324 -25.55 13.70 -8.03
N LYS A 325 -25.87 15.00 -8.00
CA LYS A 325 -25.17 15.98 -7.16
C LYS A 325 -25.64 16.02 -5.72
N SER A 326 -26.70 15.30 -5.37
CA SER A 326 -27.21 15.26 -4.01
C SER A 326 -27.80 13.89 -3.71
N LEU A 327 -27.34 13.30 -2.61
CA LEU A 327 -27.91 12.08 -2.04
C LEU A 327 -28.37 12.40 -0.62
N GLU A 328 -29.59 12.00 -0.29
CA GLU A 328 -30.15 12.15 1.04
C GLU A 328 -30.40 10.77 1.67
N LEU A 329 -29.87 10.58 2.86
CA LEU A 329 -30.06 9.42 3.71
C LEU A 329 -31.10 9.78 4.76
N MET A 330 -32.18 9.01 4.82
CA MET A 330 -33.28 9.21 5.78
C MET A 330 -33.39 7.98 6.68
N LEU A 331 -33.41 8.19 8.00
CA LEU A 331 -33.64 7.17 9.00
C LEU A 331 -35.12 7.20 9.43
N GLU A 332 -35.64 6.06 9.85
CA GLU A 332 -36.99 5.96 10.41
C GLU A 332 -37.09 6.71 11.74
N GLU A 333 -36.07 6.54 12.58
CA GLU A 333 -35.92 7.22 13.86
C GLU A 333 -34.58 7.96 13.92
N PRO A 334 -34.51 9.10 14.65
CA PRO A 334 -33.24 9.79 14.86
C PRO A 334 -32.21 8.89 15.55
N ALA A 335 -30.96 8.92 15.05
CA ALA A 335 -29.84 8.19 15.66
C ALA A 335 -28.64 9.12 15.87
N TYR A 336 -27.81 8.78 16.86
CA TYR A 336 -26.49 9.40 17.00
C TYR A 336 -25.58 8.95 15.86
N MET A 337 -24.79 9.88 15.35
CA MET A 337 -23.77 9.63 14.34
C MET A 337 -22.59 10.58 14.53
N ASP A 338 -21.41 10.15 14.12
CA ASP A 338 -20.15 10.88 14.26
C ASP A 338 -19.21 10.69 13.04
N HIS A 339 -19.55 9.76 12.13
CA HIS A 339 -18.79 9.49 10.92
C HIS A 339 -19.67 9.31 9.69
N ALA A 340 -19.13 9.68 8.53
CA ALA A 340 -19.68 9.35 7.22
C ALA A 340 -18.56 8.86 6.30
N ILE A 341 -18.84 7.77 5.57
CA ILE A 341 -17.96 7.24 4.52
C ILE A 341 -18.66 7.44 3.17
N ILE A 342 -17.94 8.04 2.23
CA ILE A 342 -18.38 8.22 0.86
C ILE A 342 -17.36 7.53 -0.05
N MET A 343 -17.87 6.82 -1.08
CA MET A 343 -17.07 6.19 -2.12
C MET A 343 -17.65 6.59 -3.47
N GLU A 344 -16.80 7.07 -4.40
CA GLU A 344 -17.21 7.24 -5.79
C GLU A 344 -17.16 5.90 -6.53
N GLU A 345 -18.00 5.77 -7.56
CA GLU A 345 -17.84 4.74 -8.58
C GLU A 345 -16.72 5.18 -9.51
N ILE A 346 -15.50 4.69 -9.22
CA ILE A 346 -14.27 5.14 -9.87
C ILE A 346 -13.99 4.50 -11.23
N SER A 347 -14.71 3.45 -11.62
CA SER A 347 -14.53 2.78 -12.93
C SER A 347 -14.62 3.75 -14.13
N GLU A 348 -15.32 4.86 -13.94
CA GLU A 348 -15.46 5.94 -14.90
C GLU A 348 -14.60 7.18 -14.56
N GLY A 349 -13.65 7.09 -13.64
CA GLY A 349 -12.79 8.16 -13.16
C GLY A 349 -13.36 8.96 -11.98
N GLU A 350 -12.50 9.70 -11.30
CA GLU A 350 -12.88 10.65 -10.25
C GLU A 350 -13.58 11.88 -10.82
N ARG A 351 -14.70 12.26 -10.23
CA ARG A 351 -15.53 13.35 -10.74
C ARG A 351 -15.74 14.49 -9.74
N ILE A 352 -15.71 14.18 -8.44
CA ILE A 352 -16.02 15.15 -7.38
C ILE A 352 -14.79 16.00 -7.07
N LYS A 353 -14.98 17.33 -7.12
CA LYS A 353 -13.96 18.32 -6.80
C LYS A 353 -14.23 19.10 -5.52
N GLU A 354 -15.48 19.17 -5.11
CA GLU A 354 -15.89 19.79 -3.86
C GLU A 354 -17.25 19.24 -3.43
N TYR A 355 -17.37 18.95 -2.14
CA TYR A 355 -18.61 18.47 -1.55
C TYR A 355 -18.81 19.02 -0.14
N LYS A 356 -20.04 18.88 0.38
CA LYS A 356 -20.38 19.07 1.79
C LYS A 356 -21.30 17.98 2.30
N LEU A 357 -21.24 17.75 3.60
CA LEU A 357 -22.16 16.91 4.37
C LEU A 357 -22.98 17.79 5.31
N GLU A 358 -24.27 17.52 5.42
CA GLU A 358 -25.18 18.28 6.27
C GLU A 358 -26.15 17.31 6.99
N ALA A 359 -26.43 17.56 8.26
CA ALA A 359 -27.51 16.90 8.99
C ALA A 359 -28.76 17.79 9.07
N GLY A 360 -29.92 17.17 8.90
CA GLY A 360 -31.21 17.85 9.09
C GLY A 360 -31.65 17.81 10.55
N GLN A 361 -31.74 18.97 11.19
CA GLN A 361 -32.15 19.12 12.59
C GLN A 361 -33.16 20.28 12.73
N SER A 362 -34.30 20.03 13.32
CA SER A 362 -35.34 21.06 13.59
C SER A 362 -35.71 21.93 12.36
N GLY A 363 -35.78 21.29 11.18
CA GLY A 363 -36.15 21.96 9.92
C GLY A 363 -34.99 22.77 9.28
N LYS A 364 -33.78 22.73 9.83
CA LYS A 364 -32.59 23.38 9.27
C LYS A 364 -31.52 22.32 8.91
N TRP A 365 -30.62 22.70 8.00
CA TRP A 365 -29.45 21.92 7.67
C TRP A 365 -28.24 22.48 8.42
N ILE A 366 -27.50 21.61 9.09
CA ILE A 366 -26.28 21.91 9.82
C ILE A 366 -25.14 21.23 9.06
N GLU A 367 -24.13 22.02 8.65
CA GLU A 367 -22.95 21.47 7.98
C GLU A 367 -22.11 20.65 8.97
N LEU A 368 -21.79 19.40 8.60
CA LEU A 368 -21.01 18.46 9.37
C LEU A 368 -19.56 18.41 8.89
N ALA A 369 -19.36 18.42 7.59
CA ALA A 369 -18.05 18.35 6.97
C ALA A 369 -18.07 18.92 5.55
N ARG A 370 -16.89 19.26 5.06
CA ARG A 370 -16.63 19.73 3.69
C ARG A 370 -15.32 19.11 3.20
N GLY A 371 -15.21 18.82 1.90
CA GLY A 371 -14.00 18.28 1.31
C GLY A 371 -13.84 18.58 -0.17
N THR A 372 -12.66 18.28 -0.70
CA THR A 372 -12.24 18.62 -2.08
C THR A 372 -12.11 17.43 -3.01
N SER A 373 -12.19 16.20 -2.51
CA SER A 373 -12.20 14.97 -3.30
C SER A 373 -12.85 13.86 -2.51
N VAL A 374 -13.39 12.88 -3.19
CA VAL A 374 -13.91 11.64 -2.61
C VAL A 374 -13.06 10.46 -3.06
N GLY A 375 -12.98 10.21 -4.37
CA GLY A 375 -12.21 9.11 -4.95
C GLY A 375 -12.72 7.75 -4.48
N HIS A 376 -11.79 6.80 -4.31
CA HIS A 376 -12.13 5.45 -3.88
C HIS A 376 -12.87 5.43 -2.53
N LYS A 377 -12.35 6.16 -1.53
CA LYS A 377 -12.97 6.25 -0.19
C LYS A 377 -12.62 7.58 0.49
N LYS A 378 -13.62 8.21 1.09
CA LYS A 378 -13.44 9.37 1.97
C LYS A 378 -14.14 9.11 3.29
N ILE A 379 -13.38 9.14 4.38
CA ILE A 379 -13.92 9.08 5.75
C ILE A 379 -14.00 10.50 6.29
N ASN A 380 -15.19 10.94 6.67
CA ASN A 380 -15.42 12.20 7.34
C ASN A 380 -15.79 11.93 8.79
N HIS A 381 -15.09 12.58 9.70
CA HIS A 381 -15.41 12.65 11.12
C HIS A 381 -15.98 14.01 11.47
N PHE A 382 -16.94 14.05 12.38
CA PHE A 382 -17.59 15.25 12.87
C PHE A 382 -18.11 15.06 14.29
N ASP A 383 -18.36 16.18 14.98
CA ASP A 383 -18.93 16.17 16.33
C ASP A 383 -20.23 15.34 16.34
N ARG A 384 -20.38 14.50 17.39
CA ARG A 384 -21.54 13.62 17.52
C ARG A 384 -22.84 14.42 17.47
N ILE A 385 -23.71 14.07 16.53
CA ILE A 385 -25.02 14.68 16.36
C ILE A 385 -26.13 13.64 16.35
N MET A 386 -27.32 14.00 16.83
CA MET A 386 -28.52 13.20 16.67
C MET A 386 -29.34 13.74 15.50
N ALA A 387 -29.55 12.95 14.45
CA ALA A 387 -30.33 13.33 13.29
C ALA A 387 -31.05 12.14 12.66
N SER A 388 -32.13 12.41 11.91
CA SER A 388 -32.85 11.42 11.09
C SER A 388 -32.58 11.61 9.60
N ARG A 389 -31.93 12.70 9.21
CA ARG A 389 -31.62 13.00 7.80
C ARG A 389 -30.19 13.49 7.68
N VAL A 390 -29.47 12.94 6.70
CA VAL A 390 -28.12 13.38 6.34
C VAL A 390 -28.07 13.57 4.82
N ARG A 391 -27.49 14.66 4.38
CA ARG A 391 -27.35 14.97 2.96
C ARG A 391 -25.91 15.15 2.57
N PHE A 392 -25.49 14.40 1.56
CA PHE A 392 -24.27 14.62 0.81
C PHE A 392 -24.58 15.48 -0.41
N THR A 393 -23.86 16.58 -0.61
CA THR A 393 -24.05 17.50 -1.74
C THR A 393 -22.73 17.76 -2.43
N VAL A 394 -22.66 17.47 -3.73
CA VAL A 394 -21.52 17.80 -4.60
C VAL A 394 -21.66 19.26 -5.06
N LEU A 395 -20.69 20.08 -4.66
CA LEU A 395 -20.65 21.50 -4.97
C LEU A 395 -19.96 21.76 -6.31
N SER A 396 -18.91 20.99 -6.62
CA SER A 396 -18.17 21.06 -7.89
C SER A 396 -17.78 19.67 -8.37
N CYS A 397 -17.90 19.42 -9.68
CA CYS A 397 -17.57 18.16 -10.32
C CYS A 397 -17.21 18.35 -11.80
N GLU A 398 -16.46 17.43 -12.39
CA GLU A 398 -16.15 17.45 -13.84
C GLU A 398 -17.27 16.85 -14.68
N ASN A 399 -17.85 15.74 -14.25
CA ASN A 399 -18.95 15.03 -14.91
C ASN A 399 -20.04 14.72 -13.88
N GLN A 400 -21.11 14.05 -14.29
CA GLN A 400 -22.17 13.62 -13.36
C GLN A 400 -21.57 12.70 -12.30
N PRO A 401 -21.67 13.04 -10.99
CA PRO A 401 -21.20 12.20 -9.92
C PRO A 401 -21.92 10.85 -9.89
N LEU A 402 -21.15 9.80 -9.64
CA LEU A 402 -21.65 8.44 -9.40
C LEU A 402 -21.15 8.03 -8.02
N ILE A 403 -22.06 7.81 -7.09
CA ILE A 403 -21.72 7.44 -5.72
C ILE A 403 -21.94 5.94 -5.55
N ARG A 404 -20.84 5.20 -5.35
CA ARG A 404 -20.84 3.77 -5.06
C ARG A 404 -21.46 3.48 -3.71
N SER A 405 -21.17 4.34 -2.71
CA SER A 405 -21.82 4.27 -1.40
C SER A 405 -21.69 5.59 -0.63
N PHE A 406 -22.73 5.93 0.10
CA PHE A 406 -22.74 6.96 1.14
C PHE A 406 -23.34 6.36 2.40
N SER A 407 -22.52 6.21 3.44
CA SER A 407 -22.84 5.51 4.68
C SER A 407 -22.61 6.40 5.88
N VAL A 408 -23.43 6.29 6.93
CA VAL A 408 -23.25 6.98 8.21
C VAL A 408 -23.06 5.97 9.35
N TYR A 409 -22.25 6.34 10.33
CA TYR A 409 -21.86 5.49 11.46
C TYR A 409 -21.94 6.24 12.77
N HIS A 410 -22.12 5.48 13.84
CA HIS A 410 -21.87 5.91 15.20
C HIS A 410 -20.78 5.04 15.81
N THR A 411 -19.60 5.57 15.90
CA THR A 411 -18.43 4.87 16.44
C THR A 411 -18.28 5.07 17.94
N GLY A 412 -18.80 6.17 18.46
CA GLY A 412 -18.69 6.56 19.87
C GLY A 412 -17.29 7.03 20.26
N VAL A 413 -16.44 7.33 19.27
CA VAL A 413 -15.09 7.85 19.48
C VAL A 413 -15.14 9.37 19.45
N GLU A 414 -14.59 10.00 20.47
CA GLU A 414 -14.26 11.44 20.49
C GLU A 414 -12.81 11.58 20.02
N LEU A 415 -12.57 12.28 18.90
CA LEU A 415 -11.23 12.54 18.36
C LEU A 415 -10.72 13.92 18.76
#